data_296f2658bdd5e754c6f653e4d9a9b05a
#
_entry.id   296f2658bdd5e754c6f653e4d9a9b05a
#
_cell.length_a   1.000
_cell.length_b   1.000
_cell.length_c   1.000
_cell.angle_alpha   90.00
_cell.angle_beta   90.00
_cell.angle_gamma   90.00
#
_symmetry.space_group_name_H-M   'P 1'
#
loop_
_entity.id
_entity.type
_entity.pdbx_description
1 polymer ?
#
loop_
_entity_poly.entity_id
_entity_poly.type
_entity_poly.pdbx_seq_one_letter_code
_entity_poly.pdbx_strand_id
1 'polypeptide(L)'
;MDLEFGRFGGQFVPEPVIQALKEVEAAFEEAKNDPSFLEEFRYYLKQYVGRPNPLYFAESLTRKLGGAKIYLKREDLNHTGAHKINHCIGEALLAKKMGKTKLLSETGA
;
A
#
# COMPACT_ATOMS: atom_id res chain seq x y z
N MET A 1 -16.04 -0.30 -9.25
CA MET A 1 -15.67 -1.21 -8.13
C MET A 1 -16.89 -1.49 -7.30
N ASP A 2 -17.09 -2.72 -6.83
CA ASP A 2 -18.16 -3.00 -5.85
C ASP A 2 -17.69 -2.46 -4.49
N LEU A 3 -18.45 -1.54 -3.92
CA LEU A 3 -18.15 -0.91 -2.64
C LEU A 3 -18.81 -1.63 -1.46
N GLU A 4 -19.59 -2.67 -1.74
CA GLU A 4 -20.33 -3.40 -0.74
C GLU A 4 -19.85 -4.85 -0.60
N PHE A 5 -19.77 -5.32 0.64
CA PHE A 5 -19.41 -6.68 1.01
C PHE A 5 -20.59 -7.27 1.83
N GLY A 6 -21.66 -7.64 1.15
CA GLY A 6 -22.94 -7.98 1.78
C GLY A 6 -23.55 -6.76 2.48
N ARG A 7 -23.72 -6.84 3.80
CA ARG A 7 -24.24 -5.72 4.62
C ARG A 7 -23.15 -4.74 5.11
N PHE A 8 -21.89 -4.94 4.69
CA PHE A 8 -20.75 -4.11 5.08
C PHE A 8 -20.23 -3.34 3.88
N GLY A 9 -19.53 -2.26 4.14
CA GLY A 9 -18.92 -1.44 3.09
C GLY A 9 -19.71 -0.16 2.82
N GLY A 10 -19.63 0.31 1.59
CA GLY A 10 -20.19 1.59 1.17
C GLY A 10 -19.18 2.73 1.17
N GLN A 11 -19.64 3.92 0.80
CA GLN A 11 -18.81 5.13 0.71
C GLN A 11 -19.51 6.28 1.43
N PHE A 12 -19.08 6.57 2.66
CA PHE A 12 -19.68 7.56 3.55
C PHE A 12 -18.73 8.76 3.70
N VAL A 13 -18.71 9.62 2.71
CA VAL A 13 -17.84 10.81 2.65
C VAL A 13 -18.67 12.06 2.35
N PRO A 14 -18.18 13.27 2.71
CA PRO A 14 -18.84 14.52 2.32
C PRO A 14 -18.98 14.63 0.80
N GLU A 15 -20.12 15.16 0.34
CA GLU A 15 -20.46 15.27 -1.08
C GLU A 15 -19.35 15.90 -1.95
N PRO A 16 -18.63 16.97 -1.52
CA PRO A 16 -17.56 17.56 -2.34
C PRO A 16 -16.40 16.62 -2.65
N VAL A 17 -16.22 15.55 -1.86
CA VAL A 17 -15.13 14.58 -2.02
C VAL A 17 -15.51 13.45 -2.99
N ILE A 18 -16.80 13.22 -3.21
CA ILE A 18 -17.30 12.10 -4.03
C ILE A 18 -16.72 12.14 -5.44
N GLN A 19 -16.69 13.32 -6.07
CA GLN A 19 -16.17 13.46 -7.43
C GLN A 19 -14.68 13.10 -7.50
N ALA A 20 -13.87 13.58 -6.56
CA ALA A 20 -12.45 13.25 -6.49
C ALA A 20 -12.22 11.74 -6.31
N LEU A 21 -13.02 11.08 -5.47
CA LEU A 21 -12.93 9.63 -5.28
C LEU A 21 -13.30 8.83 -6.53
N LYS A 22 -14.29 9.28 -7.30
CA LYS A 22 -14.64 8.67 -8.60
C LYS A 22 -13.49 8.79 -9.61
N GLU A 23 -12.79 9.92 -9.63
CA GLU A 23 -11.60 10.09 -10.48
C GLU A 23 -10.48 9.13 -10.08
N VAL A 24 -10.22 8.97 -8.79
CA VAL A 24 -9.23 8.01 -8.27
C VAL A 24 -9.63 6.58 -8.61
N GLU A 25 -10.90 6.22 -8.43
CA GLU A 25 -11.42 4.89 -8.75
C GLU A 25 -11.24 4.56 -10.24
N ALA A 26 -11.60 5.48 -11.13
CA ALA A 26 -11.43 5.29 -12.57
C ALA A 26 -9.96 5.11 -12.95
N ALA A 27 -9.07 5.94 -12.41
CA ALA A 27 -7.63 5.84 -12.64
C ALA A 27 -7.04 4.54 -12.10
N PHE A 28 -7.51 4.07 -10.95
CA PHE A 28 -7.08 2.81 -10.38
C PHE A 28 -7.53 1.60 -11.22
N GLU A 29 -8.79 1.59 -11.69
CA GLU A 29 -9.31 0.52 -12.56
C GLU A 29 -8.51 0.41 -13.86
N GLU A 30 -8.06 1.52 -14.42
CA GLU A 30 -7.15 1.54 -15.56
C GLU A 30 -5.75 1.05 -15.19
N ALA A 31 -5.17 1.62 -14.12
CA ALA A 31 -3.78 1.36 -13.72
C ALA A 31 -3.54 -0.11 -13.33
N LYS A 32 -4.49 -0.75 -12.64
CA LYS A 32 -4.35 -2.15 -12.23
C LYS A 32 -4.29 -3.14 -13.41
N ASN A 33 -4.75 -2.72 -14.59
CA ASN A 33 -4.72 -3.50 -15.83
C ASN A 33 -3.63 -3.02 -16.81
N ASP A 34 -2.87 -1.99 -16.46
CA ASP A 34 -1.80 -1.43 -17.27
C ASP A 34 -0.45 -2.12 -16.93
N PRO A 35 0.11 -2.94 -17.85
CA PRO A 35 1.37 -3.61 -17.59
C PRO A 35 2.53 -2.64 -17.29
N SER A 36 2.56 -1.49 -17.92
CA SER A 36 3.63 -0.49 -17.72
C SER A 36 3.57 0.13 -16.33
N PHE A 37 2.38 0.41 -15.83
CA PHE A 37 2.17 0.88 -14.47
C PHE A 37 2.61 -0.17 -13.44
N LEU A 38 2.22 -1.43 -13.65
CA LEU A 38 2.59 -2.52 -12.75
C LEU A 38 4.09 -2.81 -12.75
N GLU A 39 4.76 -2.64 -13.90
CA GLU A 39 6.21 -2.78 -14.02
C GLU A 39 6.94 -1.65 -13.26
N GLU A 40 6.53 -0.39 -13.47
CA GLU A 40 7.08 0.77 -12.75
C GLU A 40 6.88 0.61 -11.23
N PHE A 41 5.69 0.17 -10.79
CA PHE A 41 5.40 -0.08 -9.39
C PHE A 41 6.32 -1.16 -8.80
N ARG A 42 6.48 -2.31 -9.48
CA ARG A 42 7.39 -3.38 -9.05
C ARG A 42 8.85 -2.94 -9.03
N TYR A 43 9.25 -2.12 -9.98
CA TYR A 43 10.59 -1.54 -10.02
C TYR A 43 10.87 -0.74 -8.74
N TYR A 44 9.99 0.17 -8.36
CA TYR A 44 10.17 0.97 -7.14
C TYR A 44 10.07 0.13 -5.86
N LEU A 45 9.19 -0.85 -5.79
CA LEU A 45 9.15 -1.77 -4.66
C LEU A 45 10.48 -2.50 -4.48
N LYS A 46 11.14 -2.90 -5.55
CA LYS A 46 12.41 -3.62 -5.51
C LYS A 46 13.60 -2.68 -5.28
N GLN A 47 13.70 -1.61 -6.07
CA GLN A 47 14.92 -0.78 -6.13
C GLN A 47 14.95 0.34 -5.10
N TYR A 48 13.79 0.83 -4.69
CA TYR A 48 13.68 1.94 -3.74
C TYR A 48 13.23 1.49 -2.36
N VAL A 49 12.20 0.66 -2.28
CA VAL A 49 11.68 0.16 -1.00
C VAL A 49 12.55 -0.95 -0.41
N GLY A 50 13.16 -1.79 -1.24
CA GLY A 50 14.03 -2.88 -0.82
C GLY A 50 13.29 -4.21 -0.61
N ARG A 51 12.21 -4.43 -1.35
CA ARG A 51 11.45 -5.68 -1.27
C ARG A 51 12.01 -6.76 -2.21
N PRO A 52 11.79 -8.06 -1.88
CA PRO A 52 11.08 -8.58 -0.72
C PRO A 52 11.90 -8.51 0.58
N ASN A 53 11.23 -8.18 1.69
CA ASN A 53 11.86 -8.23 3.01
C ASN A 53 12.02 -9.67 3.49
N PRO A 54 13.00 -9.95 4.38
CA PRO A 54 13.17 -11.25 4.99
C PRO A 54 11.97 -11.67 5.84
N LEU A 55 11.73 -12.97 5.88
CA LEU A 55 10.92 -13.61 6.90
C LEU A 55 11.89 -14.19 7.95
N TYR A 56 12.07 -13.49 9.05
CA TYR A 56 13.05 -13.82 10.08
C TYR A 56 12.47 -14.74 11.13
N PHE A 57 13.11 -15.89 11.37
CA PHE A 57 12.74 -16.77 12.45
C PHE A 57 13.28 -16.22 13.79
N ALA A 58 12.37 -15.84 14.68
CA ALA A 58 12.68 -15.32 16.01
C ALA A 58 12.90 -16.48 17.00
N GLU A 59 14.03 -17.17 16.86
CA GLU A 59 14.33 -18.41 17.60
C GLU A 59 14.27 -18.22 19.12
N SER A 60 14.95 -17.21 19.64
CA SER A 60 14.99 -16.94 21.08
C SER A 60 13.61 -16.62 21.65
N LEU A 61 12.81 -15.86 20.94
CA LEU A 61 11.44 -15.53 21.33
C LEU A 61 10.54 -16.76 21.28
N THR A 62 10.64 -17.55 20.22
CA THR A 62 9.94 -18.84 20.09
C THR A 62 10.23 -19.77 21.27
N ARG A 63 11.49 -19.94 21.60
CA ARG A 63 11.93 -20.77 22.72
C ARG A 63 11.44 -20.26 24.08
N LYS A 64 11.53 -18.94 24.29
CA LYS A 64 11.12 -18.31 25.56
C LYS A 64 9.62 -18.43 25.80
N LEU A 65 8.79 -18.37 24.76
CA LEU A 65 7.34 -18.46 24.87
C LEU A 65 6.81 -19.90 24.87
N GLY A 66 7.59 -20.88 24.39
CA GLY A 66 7.27 -22.30 24.44
C GLY A 66 6.05 -22.76 23.66
N GLY A 67 5.59 -21.93 22.68
CA GLY A 67 4.42 -22.22 21.86
C GLY A 67 4.73 -22.36 20.37
N ALA A 68 3.94 -21.71 19.53
CA ALA A 68 4.12 -21.71 18.08
C ALA A 68 5.46 -21.07 17.66
N LYS A 69 5.99 -21.51 16.53
CA LYS A 69 7.16 -20.86 15.91
C LYS A 69 6.81 -19.44 15.46
N ILE A 70 7.61 -18.47 15.90
CA ILE A 70 7.38 -17.06 15.63
C ILE A 70 8.31 -16.59 14.52
N TYR A 71 7.71 -16.03 13.46
CA TYR A 71 8.41 -15.41 12.35
C TYR A 71 8.04 -13.94 12.25
N LEU A 72 9.02 -13.11 11.97
CA LEU A 72 8.83 -11.69 11.77
C LEU A 72 8.97 -11.37 10.28
N LYS A 73 7.90 -10.86 9.66
CA LYS A 73 8.00 -10.24 8.35
C LYS A 73 8.58 -8.84 8.53
N ARG A 74 9.84 -8.69 8.13
CA ARG A 74 10.67 -7.54 8.48
C ARG A 74 10.36 -6.29 7.64
N GLU A 75 9.13 -5.76 7.77
CA GLU A 75 8.73 -4.49 7.11
C GLU A 75 9.46 -3.25 7.67
N ASP A 76 10.11 -3.40 8.82
CA ASP A 76 11.04 -2.42 9.39
C ASP A 76 12.32 -2.22 8.55
N LEU A 77 12.64 -3.17 7.67
CA LEU A 77 13.77 -3.09 6.74
C LEU A 77 13.43 -2.38 5.42
N ASN A 78 12.19 -1.99 5.22
CA ASN A 78 11.84 -1.11 4.10
C ASN A 78 12.60 0.21 4.21
N HIS A 79 12.92 0.83 3.08
CA HIS A 79 13.27 2.23 3.06
C HIS A 79 12.18 3.05 3.78
N THR A 80 12.50 3.93 4.69
CA THR A 80 11.63 4.62 5.66
C THR A 80 11.34 3.85 6.97
N GLY A 81 11.75 2.61 7.10
CA GLY A 81 11.66 1.85 8.35
C GLY A 81 10.27 1.32 8.71
N ALA A 82 9.29 1.35 7.79
CA ALA A 82 7.92 0.90 8.04
C ALA A 82 7.22 0.39 6.79
N HIS A 83 6.04 -0.22 6.98
CA HIS A 83 5.25 -0.83 5.88
C HIS A 83 4.52 0.17 4.98
N LYS A 84 4.25 1.38 5.46
CA LYS A 84 3.43 2.37 4.71
C LYS A 84 4.02 2.79 3.37
N ILE A 85 5.34 2.72 3.20
CA ILE A 85 5.97 3.00 1.91
C ILE A 85 5.41 2.14 0.76
N ASN A 86 4.93 0.94 1.05
CA ASN A 86 4.37 0.05 0.03
C ASN A 86 3.17 0.68 -0.69
N HIS A 87 2.22 1.23 0.07
CA HIS A 87 1.07 1.89 -0.55
C HIS A 87 1.41 3.30 -1.05
N CYS A 88 2.30 4.04 -0.36
CA CYS A 88 2.72 5.37 -0.78
C CYS A 88 3.32 5.38 -2.21
N ILE A 89 4.09 4.35 -2.57
CA ILE A 89 4.61 4.22 -3.95
C ILE A 89 3.46 4.07 -4.95
N GLY A 90 2.48 3.21 -4.66
CA GLY A 90 1.31 3.01 -5.53
C GLY A 90 0.48 4.28 -5.68
N GLU A 91 0.21 4.96 -4.58
CA GLU A 91 -0.55 6.22 -4.55
C GLU A 91 0.16 7.34 -5.32
N ALA A 92 1.49 7.47 -5.14
CA ALA A 92 2.28 8.48 -5.85
C ALA A 92 2.30 8.23 -7.36
N LEU A 93 2.46 6.99 -7.80
CA LEU A 93 2.42 6.61 -9.22
C LEU A 93 1.03 6.83 -9.81
N LEU A 94 -0.03 6.48 -9.08
CA LEU A 94 -1.40 6.72 -9.50
C LEU A 94 -1.69 8.20 -9.65
N ALA A 95 -1.30 9.02 -8.68
CA ALA A 95 -1.44 10.47 -8.74
C ALA A 95 -0.67 11.07 -9.92
N LYS A 96 0.55 10.59 -10.19
CA LYS A 96 1.35 10.97 -11.37
C LYS A 96 0.61 10.62 -12.67
N LYS A 97 0.04 9.41 -12.78
CA LYS A 97 -0.77 8.97 -13.92
C LYS A 97 -2.01 9.86 -14.11
N MET A 98 -2.61 10.32 -13.03
CA MET A 98 -3.73 11.27 -13.04
C MET A 98 -3.31 12.72 -13.36
N GLY A 99 -2.05 13.00 -13.62
CA GLY A 99 -1.53 14.35 -13.90
C GLY A 99 -1.48 15.27 -12.67
N LYS A 100 -1.54 14.73 -11.46
CA LYS A 100 -1.41 15.52 -10.24
C LYS A 100 0.05 15.91 -10.01
N THR A 101 0.28 17.18 -9.68
CA THR A 101 1.64 17.74 -9.47
C THR A 101 1.95 18.03 -8.01
N LYS A 102 0.95 17.92 -7.13
CA LYS A 102 1.09 18.12 -5.68
C LYS A 102 0.39 17.00 -4.93
N LEU A 103 1.06 16.46 -3.94
CA LEU A 103 0.52 15.49 -3.01
C LEU A 103 0.54 16.09 -1.61
N LEU A 104 -0.53 15.85 -0.87
CA LEU A 104 -0.62 16.16 0.55
C LEU A 104 -0.76 14.85 1.31
N SER A 105 -0.11 14.78 2.45
CA SER A 105 -0.25 13.67 3.38
C SER A 105 -0.64 14.20 4.75
N GLU A 106 -1.51 13.47 5.41
CA GLU A 106 -1.88 13.69 6.79
C GLU A 106 -1.39 12.50 7.62
N THR A 107 -0.97 12.76 8.85
CA THR A 107 -0.58 11.73 9.80
C THR A 107 -1.08 12.09 11.19
N GLY A 108 -1.59 11.10 11.90
CA GLY A 108 -1.98 11.23 13.30
C GLY A 108 -0.84 10.97 14.31
N ALA A 109 0.36 10.71 13.78
CA ALA A 109 1.54 10.42 14.59
C ALA A 109 2.39 11.64 14.83
#